data_970bc3d3d64b7ff657aaf11a5defe519
#
_entry.id   970bc3d3d64b7ff657aaf11a5defe519
#
_cell.length_a   1.000
_cell.length_b   1.000
_cell.length_c   1.000
_cell.angle_alpha   90.00
_cell.angle_beta   90.00
_cell.angle_gamma   90.00
#
_symmetry.space_group_name_H-M   'P 1'
#
loop_
_entity.id
_entity.type
_entity.pdbx_description
1 polymer ?
#
loop_
_entity_poly.entity_id
_entity_poly.type
_entity_poly.pdbx_seq_one_letter_code
_entity_poly.pdbx_strand_id
1 'polypeptide(L)'
;MVEFTDAMIATAYGESSVLIGGAAVAVLSGIFVVAVVITAFRISGLVSGGLPPIRLQKFHDAVLLAFMAVSAMFIGFSSARAFYNVLGGESAVSVFAPTIIMQVCVIAAVLLFKKFADTKFKLFFIVSRKAAASFALFSVLSVLAVLSLNSLIVQIYFIFEGEYPPKQEIVDIFSSLGGGWEMALAVISVLILAPLAEEMFFRGVLYRIFKWAFAASRFGAFAAAVLSGVLFALIHADAYVFVPLALMGVFLCMAYEKGGSILSPILVHAAFNALNVAIVWFAK
;
A
#
# COMPACT_ATOMS: atom_id res chain seq x y z
N MET A 1 5.12 21.98 15.03
CA MET A 1 6.34 21.42 15.67
C MET A 1 7.43 21.10 14.64
N VAL A 2 7.12 20.51 13.49
CA VAL A 2 8.11 20.32 12.39
C VAL A 2 8.65 21.65 11.90
N GLU A 3 7.81 22.65 11.58
CA GLU A 3 8.25 23.98 11.18
C GLU A 3 9.13 24.69 12.23
N PHE A 4 8.85 24.48 13.52
CA PHE A 4 9.65 25.07 14.59
C PHE A 4 11.02 24.39 14.74
N THR A 5 11.08 23.06 14.50
CA THR A 5 12.34 22.31 14.50
C THR A 5 13.20 22.69 13.29
N ASP A 6 12.58 22.82 12.12
CA ASP A 6 13.29 23.18 10.88
C ASP A 6 13.78 24.65 10.91
N ALA A 7 12.99 25.58 11.44
CA ALA A 7 13.41 26.95 11.68
C ALA A 7 14.56 27.05 12.72
N MET A 8 14.52 26.25 13.78
CA MET A 8 15.61 26.17 14.76
C MET A 8 16.89 25.56 14.15
N ILE A 9 16.75 24.53 13.32
CA ILE A 9 17.88 23.90 12.64
C ILE A 9 18.48 24.87 11.60
N ALA A 10 17.65 25.55 10.81
CA ALA A 10 18.09 26.54 9.84
C ALA A 10 18.80 27.73 10.49
N THR A 11 18.32 28.21 11.65
CA THR A 11 18.99 29.27 12.42
C THR A 11 20.26 28.81 13.14
N ALA A 12 20.34 27.56 13.56
CA ALA A 12 21.50 27.02 14.29
C ALA A 12 22.67 26.66 13.37
N TYR A 13 22.40 26.21 12.15
CA TYR A 13 23.44 25.67 11.24
C TYR A 13 23.58 26.43 9.91
N GLY A 14 22.69 27.37 9.61
CA GLY A 14 22.61 28.09 8.32
C GLY A 14 21.96 27.23 7.22
N GLU A 15 21.35 27.92 6.25
CA GLU A 15 20.61 27.29 5.15
C GLU A 15 21.44 26.27 4.35
N SER A 16 22.73 26.57 4.15
CA SER A 16 23.64 25.68 3.39
C SER A 16 23.86 24.32 4.04
N SER A 17 23.93 24.25 5.38
CA SER A 17 24.14 23.00 6.10
C SER A 17 22.88 22.14 6.17
N VAL A 18 21.70 22.76 6.19
CA VAL A 18 20.41 22.05 6.09
C VAL A 18 20.25 21.42 4.70
N LEU A 19 20.59 22.15 3.63
CA LEU A 19 20.58 21.64 2.26
C LEU A 19 21.57 20.51 2.05
N ILE A 20 22.82 20.62 2.58
CA ILE A 20 23.82 19.57 2.49
C ILE A 20 23.39 18.32 3.28
N GLY A 21 22.83 18.50 4.47
CA GLY A 21 22.28 17.42 5.28
C GLY A 21 21.14 16.71 4.57
N GLY A 22 20.21 17.47 3.99
CA GLY A 22 19.10 16.92 3.20
C GLY A 22 19.57 16.14 1.97
N ALA A 23 20.52 16.68 1.22
CA ALA A 23 21.09 16.01 0.05
C ALA A 23 21.82 14.70 0.45
N ALA A 24 22.57 14.69 1.55
CA ALA A 24 23.21 13.48 2.05
C ALA A 24 22.20 12.40 2.45
N VAL A 25 21.13 12.78 3.16
CA VAL A 25 20.02 11.87 3.50
C VAL A 25 19.36 11.32 2.24
N ALA A 26 19.11 12.17 1.23
CA ALA A 26 18.53 11.76 -0.03
C ALA A 26 19.39 10.71 -0.76
N VAL A 27 20.72 10.94 -0.86
CA VAL A 27 21.65 10.02 -1.49
C VAL A 27 21.72 8.68 -0.74
N LEU A 28 21.83 8.71 0.58
CA LEU A 28 21.87 7.48 1.40
C LEU A 28 20.57 6.69 1.31
N SER A 29 19.41 7.38 1.32
CA SER A 29 18.11 6.77 1.12
C SER A 29 18.00 6.11 -0.26
N GLY A 30 18.48 6.79 -1.33
CA GLY A 30 18.50 6.23 -2.68
C GLY A 30 19.36 4.97 -2.77
N ILE A 31 20.57 4.97 -2.23
CA ILE A 31 21.45 3.80 -2.19
C ILE A 31 20.79 2.65 -1.44
N PHE A 32 20.18 2.94 -0.28
CA PHE A 32 19.49 1.94 0.54
C PHE A 32 18.32 1.31 -0.23
N VAL A 33 17.47 2.13 -0.87
CA VAL A 33 16.34 1.64 -1.69
C VAL A 33 16.84 0.70 -2.79
N VAL A 34 17.85 1.09 -3.56
CA VAL A 34 18.43 0.27 -4.62
C VAL A 34 18.96 -1.06 -4.08
N ALA A 35 19.70 -1.04 -2.96
CA ALA A 35 20.23 -2.24 -2.34
C ALA A 35 19.12 -3.18 -1.87
N VAL A 36 18.06 -2.65 -1.25
CA VAL A 36 16.90 -3.45 -0.82
C VAL A 36 16.13 -4.01 -2.01
N VAL A 37 15.89 -3.22 -3.05
CA VAL A 37 15.21 -3.69 -4.27
C VAL A 37 15.98 -4.86 -4.90
N ILE A 38 17.29 -4.72 -5.12
CA ILE A 38 18.13 -5.79 -5.67
C ILE A 38 18.07 -7.05 -4.79
N THR A 39 18.19 -6.89 -3.48
CA THR A 39 18.17 -8.00 -2.53
C THR A 39 16.79 -8.66 -2.50
N ALA A 40 15.71 -7.87 -2.48
CA ALA A 40 14.33 -8.35 -2.51
C ALA A 40 14.07 -9.20 -3.77
N PHE A 41 14.54 -8.73 -4.95
CA PHE A 41 14.43 -9.50 -6.19
C PHE A 41 15.14 -10.84 -6.12
N ARG A 42 16.37 -10.87 -5.59
CA ARG A 42 17.14 -12.11 -5.46
C ARG A 42 16.50 -13.14 -4.54
N ILE A 43 15.83 -12.71 -3.46
CA ILE A 43 15.26 -13.60 -2.45
C ILE A 43 13.78 -13.90 -2.64
N SER A 44 13.05 -13.14 -3.45
CA SER A 44 11.59 -13.26 -3.60
C SER A 44 11.15 -14.46 -4.42
N GLY A 45 12.03 -15.03 -5.25
CA GLY A 45 11.66 -16.07 -6.21
C GLY A 45 10.73 -15.62 -7.34
N LEU A 46 10.59 -14.32 -7.54
CA LEU A 46 9.68 -13.73 -8.54
C LEU A 46 10.03 -14.18 -9.97
N VAL A 47 11.28 -14.55 -10.21
CA VAL A 47 11.78 -14.99 -11.51
C VAL A 47 11.68 -16.51 -11.68
N SER A 48 11.68 -17.28 -10.60
CA SER A 48 11.85 -18.74 -10.60
C SER A 48 10.58 -19.57 -10.38
N GLY A 49 9.42 -18.99 -10.55
CA GLY A 49 8.15 -19.68 -10.30
C GLY A 49 7.46 -19.16 -9.07
N GLY A 50 6.69 -19.68 -8.34
CA GLY A 50 5.94 -19.19 -7.20
C GLY A 50 4.48 -19.62 -7.29
N LEU A 51 3.58 -18.85 -6.75
CA LEU A 51 2.16 -19.17 -6.72
C LEU A 51 1.57 -19.31 -8.13
N PRO A 52 0.69 -20.28 -8.37
CA PRO A 52 0.09 -20.50 -9.69
C PRO A 52 -0.76 -19.29 -10.10
N PRO A 53 -0.76 -18.92 -11.39
CA PRO A 53 -1.63 -17.86 -11.90
C PRO A 53 -3.11 -18.27 -11.82
N ILE A 54 -4.01 -17.30 -11.80
CA ILE A 54 -5.44 -17.51 -12.04
C ILE A 54 -5.66 -17.44 -13.57
N ARG A 55 -6.21 -18.49 -14.14
CA ARG A 55 -6.64 -18.50 -15.53
C ARG A 55 -8.10 -18.03 -15.59
N LEU A 56 -8.36 -16.99 -16.37
CA LEU A 56 -9.71 -16.63 -16.76
C LEU A 56 -10.12 -17.62 -17.86
N GLN A 57 -11.09 -18.49 -17.55
CA GLN A 57 -11.50 -19.55 -18.48
C GLN A 57 -12.40 -19.01 -19.57
N LYS A 58 -13.15 -17.96 -19.28
CA LYS A 58 -14.13 -17.37 -20.19
C LYS A 58 -14.13 -15.85 -20.09
N PHE A 59 -14.52 -15.18 -21.17
CA PHE A 59 -14.65 -13.73 -21.21
C PHE A 59 -15.58 -13.17 -20.12
N HIS A 60 -16.65 -13.92 -19.78
CA HIS A 60 -17.57 -13.49 -18.72
C HIS A 60 -16.91 -13.42 -17.34
N ASP A 61 -15.84 -14.19 -17.04
CA ASP A 61 -15.13 -14.09 -15.76
C ASP A 61 -14.47 -12.71 -15.61
N ALA A 62 -13.88 -12.17 -16.70
CA ALA A 62 -13.31 -10.83 -16.71
C ALA A 62 -14.39 -9.74 -16.57
N VAL A 63 -15.51 -9.90 -17.27
CA VAL A 63 -16.65 -8.98 -17.20
C VAL A 63 -17.25 -8.99 -15.78
N LEU A 64 -17.42 -10.17 -15.18
CA LEU A 64 -17.89 -10.30 -13.81
C LEU A 64 -16.97 -9.59 -12.82
N LEU A 65 -15.66 -9.82 -12.92
CA LEU A 65 -14.68 -9.17 -12.03
C LEU A 65 -14.71 -7.64 -12.19
N ALA A 66 -14.72 -7.13 -13.44
CA ALA A 66 -14.79 -5.72 -13.71
C ALA A 66 -16.09 -5.10 -13.15
N PHE A 67 -17.23 -5.75 -13.40
CA PHE A 67 -18.52 -5.32 -12.88
C PHE A 67 -18.54 -5.26 -11.34
N MET A 68 -18.01 -6.29 -10.67
CA MET A 68 -17.96 -6.33 -9.21
C MET A 68 -17.04 -5.24 -8.64
N ALA A 69 -15.88 -4.99 -9.27
CA ALA A 69 -14.96 -3.94 -8.86
C ALA A 69 -15.59 -2.55 -9.01
N VAL A 70 -16.21 -2.26 -10.17
CA VAL A 70 -16.90 -0.99 -10.42
C VAL A 70 -18.08 -0.80 -9.46
N SER A 71 -18.85 -1.85 -9.21
CA SER A 71 -19.97 -1.81 -8.27
C SER A 71 -19.51 -1.51 -6.83
N ALA A 72 -18.41 -2.13 -6.37
CA ALA A 72 -17.85 -1.86 -5.05
C ALA A 72 -17.37 -0.40 -4.92
N MET A 73 -16.71 0.12 -5.95
CA MET A 73 -16.29 1.53 -5.99
C MET A 73 -17.50 2.49 -5.99
N PHE A 74 -18.52 2.19 -6.78
CA PHE A 74 -19.74 3.01 -6.83
C PHE A 74 -20.48 3.02 -5.50
N ILE A 75 -20.60 1.89 -4.82
CA ILE A 75 -21.20 1.79 -3.47
C ILE A 75 -20.37 2.61 -2.48
N GLY A 76 -19.05 2.51 -2.53
CA GLY A 76 -18.15 3.30 -1.67
C GLY A 76 -18.36 4.80 -1.88
N PHE A 77 -18.31 5.27 -3.12
CA PHE A 77 -18.50 6.68 -3.45
C PHE A 77 -19.90 7.20 -3.07
N SER A 78 -20.95 6.43 -3.36
CA SER A 78 -22.33 6.82 -3.03
C SER A 78 -22.57 6.88 -1.53
N SER A 79 -21.99 5.94 -0.76
CA SER A 79 -22.07 5.95 0.69
C SER A 79 -21.29 7.13 1.28
N ALA A 80 -20.11 7.48 0.76
CA ALA A 80 -19.35 8.64 1.20
C ALA A 80 -20.16 9.93 1.06
N ARG A 81 -20.78 10.14 -0.10
CA ARG A 81 -21.65 11.31 -0.35
C ARG A 81 -22.87 11.33 0.59
N ALA A 82 -23.50 10.17 0.81
CA ALA A 82 -24.64 10.07 1.73
C ALA A 82 -24.27 10.42 3.18
N PHE A 83 -23.16 9.87 3.68
CA PHE A 83 -22.66 10.17 5.03
C PHE A 83 -22.27 11.64 5.18
N TYR A 84 -21.56 12.22 4.21
CA TYR A 84 -21.22 13.64 4.20
C TYR A 84 -22.47 14.54 4.31
N ASN A 85 -23.50 14.27 3.49
CA ASN A 85 -24.73 15.04 3.48
C ASN A 85 -25.54 14.90 4.80
N VAL A 86 -25.56 13.70 5.40
CA VAL A 86 -26.33 13.44 6.62
C VAL A 86 -25.65 14.01 7.84
N LEU A 87 -24.32 13.95 7.91
CA LEU A 87 -23.55 14.38 9.09
C LEU A 87 -23.13 15.85 9.03
N GLY A 88 -23.34 16.52 7.89
CA GLY A 88 -23.09 17.96 7.76
C GLY A 88 -21.62 18.34 7.66
N GLY A 89 -20.76 17.45 7.13
CA GLY A 89 -19.36 17.78 6.89
C GLY A 89 -18.37 16.66 7.17
N GLU A 90 -17.11 17.01 7.28
CA GLU A 90 -16.00 16.09 7.52
C GLU A 90 -15.92 15.70 8.99
N SER A 91 -16.40 14.52 9.31
CA SER A 91 -16.24 13.87 10.60
C SER A 91 -15.53 12.52 10.43
N ALA A 92 -14.98 11.95 11.49
CA ALA A 92 -14.39 10.60 11.44
C ALA A 92 -15.37 9.57 10.86
N VAL A 93 -16.66 9.70 11.15
CA VAL A 93 -17.70 8.79 10.61
C VAL A 93 -17.91 9.01 9.12
N SER A 94 -17.97 10.26 8.68
CA SER A 94 -18.21 10.57 7.25
C SER A 94 -17.06 10.08 6.35
N VAL A 95 -15.86 9.93 6.91
CA VAL A 95 -14.68 9.43 6.19
C VAL A 95 -14.52 7.91 6.30
N PHE A 96 -14.54 7.37 7.53
CA PHE A 96 -14.18 5.95 7.74
C PHE A 96 -15.36 4.99 7.53
N ALA A 97 -16.60 5.38 7.80
CA ALA A 97 -17.74 4.47 7.59
C ALA A 97 -17.95 4.12 6.10
N PRO A 98 -17.93 5.08 5.15
CA PRO A 98 -17.97 4.76 3.71
C PRO A 98 -16.80 3.90 3.25
N THR A 99 -15.59 4.18 3.77
CA THR A 99 -14.39 3.42 3.46
C THR A 99 -14.53 1.97 3.93
N ILE A 100 -15.04 1.74 5.15
CA ILE A 100 -15.35 0.40 5.67
C ILE A 100 -16.38 -0.31 4.79
N ILE A 101 -17.47 0.37 4.39
CA ILE A 101 -18.49 -0.19 3.50
C ILE A 101 -17.83 -0.64 2.18
N MET A 102 -17.03 0.20 1.56
CA MET A 102 -16.31 -0.12 0.33
C MET A 102 -15.40 -1.34 0.52
N GLN A 103 -14.60 -1.36 1.59
CA GLN A 103 -13.68 -2.46 1.90
C GLN A 103 -14.43 -3.80 2.07
N VAL A 104 -15.55 -3.79 2.80
CA VAL A 104 -16.41 -4.97 2.96
C VAL A 104 -16.99 -5.43 1.62
N CYS A 105 -17.44 -4.49 0.78
CA CYS A 105 -17.94 -4.81 -0.57
C CYS A 105 -16.84 -5.42 -1.45
N VAL A 106 -15.60 -4.92 -1.39
CA VAL A 106 -14.46 -5.49 -2.13
C VAL A 106 -14.17 -6.91 -1.65
N ILE A 107 -14.13 -7.14 -0.34
CA ILE A 107 -13.93 -8.49 0.24
C ILE A 107 -15.02 -9.44 -0.25
N ALA A 108 -16.29 -9.02 -0.15
CA ALA A 108 -17.42 -9.82 -0.62
C ALA A 108 -17.31 -10.12 -2.12
N ALA A 109 -16.95 -9.11 -2.94
CA ALA A 109 -16.75 -9.26 -4.37
C ALA A 109 -15.67 -10.31 -4.70
N VAL A 110 -14.53 -10.27 -4.02
CA VAL A 110 -13.44 -11.27 -4.23
C VAL A 110 -13.88 -12.67 -3.81
N LEU A 111 -14.61 -12.80 -2.71
CA LEU A 111 -15.13 -14.10 -2.26
C LEU A 111 -16.17 -14.67 -3.22
N LEU A 112 -17.06 -13.83 -3.76
CA LEU A 112 -18.03 -14.21 -4.79
C LEU A 112 -17.32 -14.58 -6.10
N PHE A 113 -16.36 -13.79 -6.54
CA PHE A 113 -15.55 -14.11 -7.71
C PHE A 113 -14.87 -15.48 -7.56
N LYS A 114 -14.25 -15.75 -6.41
CA LYS A 114 -13.65 -17.05 -6.11
C LYS A 114 -14.66 -18.20 -6.22
N LYS A 115 -15.90 -17.98 -5.75
CA LYS A 115 -16.95 -18.99 -5.77
C LYS A 115 -17.47 -19.25 -7.18
N PHE A 116 -17.74 -18.20 -7.97
CA PHE A 116 -18.40 -18.31 -9.27
C PHE A 116 -17.44 -18.54 -10.44
N ALA A 117 -16.22 -18.04 -10.36
CA ALA A 117 -15.21 -18.25 -11.41
C ALA A 117 -14.49 -19.62 -11.31
N ASP A 118 -14.99 -20.54 -10.48
CA ASP A 118 -14.41 -21.88 -10.25
C ASP A 118 -12.88 -21.86 -10.06
N THR A 119 -12.40 -20.82 -9.40
CA THR A 119 -10.97 -20.63 -9.19
C THR A 119 -10.49 -21.48 -8.02
N LYS A 120 -9.71 -22.52 -8.30
CA LYS A 120 -9.08 -23.41 -7.29
C LYS A 120 -7.90 -22.74 -6.58
N PHE A 121 -8.04 -21.46 -6.14
CA PHE A 121 -6.96 -20.84 -5.38
C PHE A 121 -7.24 -20.82 -3.89
N LYS A 122 -6.23 -21.17 -3.12
CA LYS A 122 -6.27 -21.06 -1.67
C LYS A 122 -5.87 -19.64 -1.28
N LEU A 123 -6.67 -18.98 -0.45
CA LEU A 123 -6.35 -17.64 0.05
C LEU A 123 -5.32 -17.69 1.18
N PHE A 124 -5.44 -18.70 2.05
CA PHE A 124 -4.62 -18.80 3.25
C PHE A 124 -3.85 -20.10 3.28
N PHE A 125 -2.55 -20.01 3.58
CA PHE A 125 -1.64 -21.11 3.83
C PHE A 125 -0.85 -20.82 5.11
N ILE A 126 -0.41 -21.85 5.80
CA ILE A 126 0.45 -21.72 6.97
C ILE A 126 1.90 -21.59 6.50
N VAL A 127 2.55 -20.50 6.85
CA VAL A 127 3.99 -20.28 6.57
C VAL A 127 4.83 -21.20 7.47
N SER A 128 5.85 -21.84 6.89
CA SER A 128 6.76 -22.67 7.71
C SER A 128 7.59 -21.80 8.64
N ARG A 129 7.90 -22.28 9.86
CA ARG A 129 8.73 -21.56 10.83
C ARG A 129 10.12 -21.19 10.29
N LYS A 130 10.71 -22.03 9.44
CA LYS A 130 12.04 -21.77 8.83
C LYS A 130 12.02 -20.58 7.86
N ALA A 131 10.90 -20.35 7.19
CA ALA A 131 10.72 -19.20 6.30
C ALA A 131 10.37 -17.90 7.06
N ALA A 132 9.92 -17.99 8.32
CA ALA A 132 9.41 -16.85 9.07
C ALA A 132 10.48 -15.76 9.30
N ALA A 133 11.70 -16.13 9.71
CA ALA A 133 12.78 -15.16 9.97
C ALA A 133 13.20 -14.41 8.69
N SER A 134 13.38 -15.13 7.58
CA SER A 134 13.74 -14.50 6.30
C SER A 134 12.58 -13.67 5.74
N PHE A 135 11.33 -14.04 6.03
CA PHE A 135 10.16 -13.27 5.69
C PHE A 135 10.06 -11.99 6.55
N ALA A 136 10.30 -12.08 7.87
CA ALA A 136 10.30 -10.93 8.75
C ALA A 136 11.37 -9.90 8.34
N LEU A 137 12.60 -10.35 8.07
CA LEU A 137 13.66 -9.48 7.56
C LEU A 137 13.28 -8.82 6.24
N PHE A 138 12.75 -9.59 5.27
CA PHE A 138 12.26 -9.06 4.01
C PHE A 138 11.19 -7.97 4.24
N SER A 139 10.24 -8.22 5.14
CA SER A 139 9.14 -7.30 5.44
C SER A 139 9.66 -5.98 6.02
N VAL A 140 10.55 -6.05 7.00
CA VAL A 140 11.18 -4.86 7.61
C VAL A 140 11.96 -4.06 6.56
N LEU A 141 12.82 -4.71 5.79
CA LEU A 141 13.60 -4.04 4.74
C LEU A 141 12.71 -3.39 3.68
N SER A 142 11.62 -4.05 3.27
CA SER A 142 10.67 -3.50 2.29
C SER A 142 9.99 -2.24 2.81
N VAL A 143 9.52 -2.25 4.05
CA VAL A 143 8.90 -1.07 4.68
C VAL A 143 9.90 0.07 4.80
N LEU A 144 11.12 -0.20 5.30
CA LEU A 144 12.16 0.82 5.41
C LEU A 144 12.56 1.40 4.04
N ALA A 145 12.61 0.58 2.99
CA ALA A 145 12.91 1.06 1.64
C ALA A 145 11.83 2.01 1.10
N VAL A 146 10.55 1.69 1.32
CA VAL A 146 9.44 2.55 0.91
C VAL A 146 9.45 3.88 1.66
N LEU A 147 9.67 3.86 2.97
CA LEU A 147 9.80 5.07 3.79
C LEU A 147 11.01 5.92 3.39
N SER A 148 12.16 5.28 3.10
CA SER A 148 13.34 5.97 2.61
C SER A 148 13.12 6.60 1.24
N LEU A 149 12.40 5.93 0.35
CA LEU A 149 12.04 6.47 -0.96
C LEU A 149 11.08 7.66 -0.82
N ASN A 150 10.10 7.57 0.08
CA ASN A 150 9.20 8.69 0.36
C ASN A 150 9.97 9.89 0.90
N SER A 151 10.88 9.68 1.86
CA SER A 151 11.76 10.72 2.38
C SER A 151 12.64 11.35 1.29
N LEU A 152 13.19 10.53 0.39
CA LEU A 152 13.96 11.00 -0.76
C LEU A 152 13.14 11.93 -1.66
N ILE A 153 11.90 11.54 -2.00
CA ILE A 153 11.01 12.35 -2.85
C ILE A 153 10.67 13.68 -2.18
N VAL A 154 10.35 13.65 -0.89
CA VAL A 154 10.06 14.85 -0.09
C VAL A 154 11.27 15.80 -0.09
N GLN A 155 12.50 15.28 0.10
CA GLN A 155 13.72 16.09 0.06
C GLN A 155 14.00 16.68 -1.33
N ILE A 156 13.80 15.89 -2.38
CA ILE A 156 13.94 16.35 -3.77
C ILE A 156 12.95 17.48 -4.04
N TYR A 157 11.68 17.29 -3.66
CA TYR A 157 10.65 18.31 -3.82
C TYR A 157 11.05 19.61 -3.10
N PHE A 158 11.48 19.52 -1.83
CA PHE A 158 11.94 20.69 -1.07
C PHE A 158 13.12 21.40 -1.73
N ILE A 159 14.08 20.67 -2.32
CA ILE A 159 15.23 21.27 -3.01
C ILE A 159 14.79 22.09 -4.23
N PHE A 160 13.77 21.64 -4.97
CA PHE A 160 13.32 22.31 -6.19
C PHE A 160 12.29 23.41 -5.94
N GLU A 161 11.38 23.23 -5.00
CA GLU A 161 10.26 24.14 -4.75
C GLU A 161 10.51 25.11 -3.57
N GLY A 162 11.47 24.79 -2.69
CA GLY A 162 11.74 25.57 -1.49
C GLY A 162 10.75 25.36 -0.36
N GLU A 163 9.76 24.48 -0.53
CA GLU A 163 8.75 24.14 0.45
C GLU A 163 8.48 22.63 0.47
N TYR A 164 7.90 22.11 1.55
CA TYR A 164 7.51 20.71 1.64
C TYR A 164 6.23 20.43 0.84
N PRO A 165 6.04 19.21 0.29
CA PRO A 165 4.80 18.84 -0.38
C PRO A 165 3.62 18.95 0.58
N PRO A 166 2.40 19.23 0.07
CA PRO A 166 1.21 19.33 0.90
C PRO A 166 0.97 18.02 1.67
N LYS A 167 0.50 18.14 2.90
CA LYS A 167 0.15 16.98 3.73
C LYS A 167 -1.02 16.23 3.09
N GLN A 168 -1.00 14.91 3.20
CA GLN A 168 -2.14 14.11 2.80
C GLN A 168 -3.33 14.39 3.73
N GLU A 169 -4.52 14.53 3.17
CA GLU A 169 -5.77 14.76 3.93
C GLU A 169 -5.97 13.75 5.07
N ILE A 170 -5.64 12.49 4.85
CA ILE A 170 -5.72 11.45 5.86
C ILE A 170 -4.86 11.73 7.10
N VAL A 171 -3.71 12.41 6.92
CA VAL A 171 -2.83 12.82 8.03
C VAL A 171 -3.53 13.86 8.91
N ASP A 172 -4.19 14.84 8.30
CA ASP A 172 -4.93 15.88 9.02
C ASP A 172 -6.12 15.28 9.78
N ILE A 173 -6.84 14.33 9.15
CA ILE A 173 -7.93 13.61 9.81
C ILE A 173 -7.42 12.85 11.03
N PHE A 174 -6.36 12.02 10.89
CA PHE A 174 -5.78 11.30 12.04
C PHE A 174 -5.26 12.26 13.12
N SER A 175 -4.71 13.40 12.72
CA SER A 175 -4.22 14.43 13.64
C SER A 175 -5.34 15.10 14.43
N SER A 176 -6.53 15.21 13.88
CA SER A 176 -7.71 15.80 14.52
C SER A 176 -8.47 14.84 15.45
N LEU A 177 -8.25 13.50 15.32
CA LEU A 177 -8.96 12.53 16.13
C LEU A 177 -8.63 12.68 17.62
N GLY A 178 -9.65 12.80 18.45
CA GLY A 178 -9.54 12.96 19.91
C GLY A 178 -9.30 11.65 20.67
N GLY A 179 -9.28 10.51 20.00
CA GLY A 179 -9.25 9.16 20.60
C GLY A 179 -10.65 8.55 20.71
N GLY A 180 -10.77 7.52 21.59
CA GLY A 180 -12.04 6.83 21.78
C GLY A 180 -12.50 6.01 20.57
N TRP A 181 -13.82 5.98 20.34
CA TRP A 181 -14.41 5.16 19.28
C TRP A 181 -14.07 5.62 17.86
N GLU A 182 -13.82 6.91 17.63
CA GLU A 182 -13.42 7.46 16.34
C GLU A 182 -12.04 6.94 15.92
N MET A 183 -11.10 6.94 16.86
CA MET A 183 -9.79 6.33 16.66
C MET A 183 -9.91 4.83 16.41
N ALA A 184 -10.78 4.11 17.14
CA ALA A 184 -11.00 2.69 16.89
C ALA A 184 -11.55 2.43 15.47
N LEU A 185 -12.48 3.26 15.01
CA LEU A 185 -13.03 3.20 13.64
C LEU A 185 -11.94 3.39 12.59
N ALA A 186 -11.10 4.41 12.75
CA ALA A 186 -9.96 4.71 11.88
C ALA A 186 -8.96 3.55 11.86
N VAL A 187 -8.57 3.04 13.01
CA VAL A 187 -7.63 1.92 13.16
C VAL A 187 -8.17 0.65 12.51
N ILE A 188 -9.43 0.29 12.75
CA ILE A 188 -10.06 -0.89 12.12
C ILE A 188 -10.07 -0.73 10.60
N SER A 189 -10.46 0.45 10.09
CA SER A 189 -10.47 0.72 8.65
C SER A 189 -9.09 0.59 8.03
N VAL A 190 -8.09 1.28 8.59
CA VAL A 190 -6.78 1.46 7.95
C VAL A 190 -5.83 0.29 8.21
N LEU A 191 -5.86 -0.32 9.41
CA LEU A 191 -4.91 -1.37 9.78
C LEU A 191 -5.42 -2.80 9.52
N ILE A 192 -6.73 -2.98 9.43
CA ILE A 192 -7.32 -4.32 9.29
C ILE A 192 -8.04 -4.47 7.95
N LEU A 193 -9.07 -3.66 7.73
CA LEU A 193 -9.97 -3.85 6.58
C LEU A 193 -9.34 -3.42 5.27
N ALA A 194 -8.59 -2.30 5.23
CA ALA A 194 -7.90 -1.86 4.02
C ALA A 194 -6.86 -2.89 3.56
N PRO A 195 -5.89 -3.33 4.39
CA PRO A 195 -4.95 -4.37 3.98
C PRO A 195 -5.64 -5.68 3.55
N LEU A 196 -6.71 -6.08 4.25
CA LEU A 196 -7.45 -7.29 3.89
C LEU A 196 -8.12 -7.16 2.52
N ALA A 197 -8.88 -6.10 2.28
CA ALA A 197 -9.61 -5.87 1.04
C ALA A 197 -8.66 -5.69 -0.15
N GLU A 198 -7.65 -4.85 0.03
CA GLU A 198 -6.71 -4.51 -1.03
C GLU A 198 -5.82 -5.69 -1.41
N GLU A 199 -5.27 -6.43 -0.45
CA GLU A 199 -4.44 -7.58 -0.77
C GLU A 199 -5.25 -8.73 -1.40
N MET A 200 -6.48 -8.97 -0.93
CA MET A 200 -7.37 -9.94 -1.56
C MET A 200 -7.64 -9.57 -3.02
N PHE A 201 -7.86 -8.31 -3.33
CA PHE A 201 -8.12 -7.85 -4.70
C PHE A 201 -6.84 -7.79 -5.54
N PHE A 202 -5.81 -7.06 -5.09
CA PHE A 202 -4.61 -6.84 -5.88
C PHE A 202 -3.75 -8.11 -6.00
N ARG A 203 -3.46 -8.82 -4.91
CA ARG A 203 -2.56 -9.99 -4.92
C ARG A 203 -3.33 -11.28 -5.08
N GLY A 204 -4.49 -11.38 -4.46
CA GLY A 204 -5.36 -12.54 -4.60
C GLY A 204 -5.93 -12.72 -6.01
N VAL A 205 -6.22 -11.63 -6.71
CA VAL A 205 -6.88 -11.67 -8.03
C VAL A 205 -6.01 -11.02 -9.12
N LEU A 206 -5.82 -9.70 -9.13
CA LEU A 206 -5.23 -8.97 -10.25
C LEU A 206 -3.81 -9.43 -10.59
N TYR A 207 -2.91 -9.48 -9.62
CA TYR A 207 -1.54 -9.93 -9.83
C TYR A 207 -1.48 -11.32 -10.44
N ARG A 208 -2.34 -12.25 -10.00
CA ARG A 208 -2.38 -13.61 -10.53
C ARG A 208 -2.95 -13.69 -11.94
N ILE A 209 -3.90 -12.82 -12.29
CA ILE A 209 -4.39 -12.66 -13.66
C ILE A 209 -3.27 -12.13 -14.56
N PHE A 210 -2.55 -11.10 -14.12
CA PHE A 210 -1.41 -10.57 -14.86
C PHE A 210 -0.29 -11.60 -15.03
N LYS A 211 0.00 -12.41 -13.97
CA LYS A 211 0.92 -13.55 -14.09
C LYS A 211 0.50 -14.53 -15.18
N TRP A 212 -0.77 -14.80 -15.31
CA TRP A 212 -1.28 -15.64 -16.38
C TRP A 212 -1.13 -14.95 -17.75
N ALA A 213 -1.49 -13.70 -17.87
CA ALA A 213 -1.40 -12.94 -19.11
C ALA A 213 0.05 -12.86 -19.64
N PHE A 214 1.01 -12.74 -18.73
CA PHE A 214 2.43 -12.63 -19.06
C PHE A 214 3.20 -13.96 -18.95
N ALA A 215 2.50 -15.10 -18.86
CA ALA A 215 3.13 -16.41 -18.61
C ALA A 215 4.14 -16.86 -19.68
N ALA A 216 4.04 -16.35 -20.91
CA ALA A 216 4.98 -16.65 -21.99
C ALA A 216 6.35 -15.99 -21.80
N SER A 217 6.48 -14.96 -20.96
CA SER A 217 7.72 -14.25 -20.71
C SER A 217 8.44 -14.77 -19.47
N ARG A 218 9.76 -14.93 -19.55
CA ARG A 218 10.61 -15.23 -18.37
C ARG A 218 10.53 -14.15 -17.29
N PHE A 219 10.17 -12.91 -17.67
CA PHE A 219 9.96 -11.78 -16.77
C PHE A 219 8.47 -11.56 -16.43
N GLY A 220 7.60 -12.48 -16.80
CA GLY A 220 6.15 -12.31 -16.67
C GLY A 220 5.68 -12.03 -15.23
N ALA A 221 6.22 -12.73 -14.25
CA ALA A 221 5.88 -12.47 -12.85
C ALA A 221 6.36 -11.10 -12.36
N PHE A 222 7.51 -10.63 -12.86
CA PHE A 222 8.01 -9.28 -12.56
C PHE A 222 7.12 -8.21 -13.20
N ALA A 223 6.81 -8.33 -14.48
CA ALA A 223 5.93 -7.42 -15.18
C ALA A 223 4.54 -7.35 -14.53
N ALA A 224 4.00 -8.51 -14.10
CA ALA A 224 2.75 -8.59 -13.36
C ALA A 224 2.83 -7.85 -12.02
N ALA A 225 3.95 -7.98 -11.29
CA ALA A 225 4.15 -7.28 -10.01
C ALA A 225 4.24 -5.76 -10.19
N VAL A 226 4.97 -5.31 -11.21
CA VAL A 226 5.07 -3.88 -11.55
C VAL A 226 3.70 -3.32 -11.93
N LEU A 227 2.96 -3.99 -12.81
CA LEU A 227 1.64 -3.54 -13.23
C LEU A 227 0.65 -3.51 -12.04
N SER A 228 0.66 -4.54 -11.20
CA SER A 228 -0.15 -4.57 -9.98
C SER A 228 0.22 -3.45 -9.01
N GLY A 229 1.52 -3.15 -8.85
CA GLY A 229 2.01 -2.07 -8.01
C GLY A 229 1.63 -0.68 -8.54
N VAL A 230 1.73 -0.46 -9.83
CA VAL A 230 1.30 0.80 -10.49
C VAL A 230 -0.21 1.01 -10.31
N LEU A 231 -1.04 -0.01 -10.55
CA LEU A 231 -2.49 0.10 -10.35
C LEU A 231 -2.85 0.32 -8.88
N PHE A 232 -2.10 -0.31 -7.96
CA PHE A 232 -2.25 -0.08 -6.53
C PHE A 232 -1.98 1.38 -6.15
N ALA A 233 -0.93 1.99 -6.69
CA ALA A 233 -0.62 3.40 -6.44
C ALA A 233 -1.65 4.34 -7.08
N LEU A 234 -2.12 4.02 -8.29
CA LEU A 234 -3.10 4.86 -9.02
C LEU A 234 -4.42 5.03 -8.28
N ILE A 235 -4.91 4.00 -7.58
CA ILE A 235 -6.17 4.11 -6.83
C ILE A 235 -6.09 5.06 -5.62
N HIS A 236 -4.88 5.38 -5.15
CA HIS A 236 -4.70 6.34 -4.06
C HIS A 236 -4.75 7.80 -4.52
N ALA A 237 -4.71 8.05 -5.84
CA ALA A 237 -4.90 9.37 -6.47
C ALA A 237 -4.03 10.51 -5.90
N ASP A 238 -2.85 10.17 -5.37
CA ASP A 238 -1.89 11.11 -4.78
C ASP A 238 -0.53 11.01 -5.51
N ALA A 239 -0.16 12.08 -6.19
CA ALA A 239 1.05 12.12 -7.01
C ALA A 239 2.34 12.03 -6.19
N TYR A 240 2.36 12.56 -4.96
CA TYR A 240 3.56 12.63 -4.12
C TYR A 240 3.94 11.26 -3.56
N VAL A 241 2.96 10.40 -3.29
CA VAL A 241 3.19 9.06 -2.78
C VAL A 241 3.06 7.97 -3.86
N PHE A 242 2.80 8.36 -5.11
CA PHE A 242 2.61 7.41 -6.21
C PHE A 242 3.79 6.43 -6.36
N VAL A 243 5.02 6.95 -6.44
CA VAL A 243 6.22 6.10 -6.64
C VAL A 243 6.50 5.21 -5.41
N PRO A 244 6.47 5.73 -4.16
CA PRO A 244 6.56 4.89 -2.97
C PRO A 244 5.48 3.81 -2.90
N LEU A 245 4.22 4.14 -3.20
CA LEU A 245 3.13 3.16 -3.19
C LEU A 245 3.23 2.13 -4.32
N ALA A 246 3.70 2.52 -5.50
CA ALA A 246 3.97 1.57 -6.58
C ALA A 246 5.07 0.58 -6.18
N LEU A 247 6.16 1.05 -5.56
CA LEU A 247 7.21 0.19 -5.02
C LEU A 247 6.68 -0.71 -3.90
N MET A 248 5.89 -0.17 -2.97
CA MET A 248 5.22 -0.96 -1.94
C MET A 248 4.37 -2.06 -2.58
N GLY A 249 3.61 -1.73 -3.63
CA GLY A 249 2.81 -2.67 -4.39
C GLY A 249 3.62 -3.84 -4.96
N VAL A 250 4.81 -3.57 -5.47
CA VAL A 250 5.75 -4.61 -5.94
C VAL A 250 6.24 -5.46 -4.77
N PHE A 251 6.64 -4.87 -3.65
CA PHE A 251 7.08 -5.62 -2.47
C PHE A 251 5.98 -6.50 -1.88
N LEU A 252 4.73 -6.07 -1.92
CA LEU A 252 3.59 -6.88 -1.49
C LEU A 252 3.36 -8.08 -2.42
N CYS A 253 3.59 -7.96 -3.74
CA CYS A 253 3.62 -9.11 -4.64
C CYS A 253 4.76 -10.08 -4.29
N MET A 254 5.95 -9.56 -3.98
CA MET A 254 7.08 -10.38 -3.53
C MET A 254 6.80 -11.07 -2.19
N ALA A 255 6.18 -10.37 -1.24
CA ALA A 255 5.74 -10.94 0.04
C ALA A 255 4.75 -12.07 -0.17
N TYR A 256 3.81 -11.91 -1.11
CA TYR A 256 2.85 -12.94 -1.48
C TYR A 256 3.53 -14.20 -2.05
N GLU A 257 4.45 -14.04 -3.00
CA GLU A 257 5.21 -15.15 -3.59
C GLU A 257 6.08 -15.87 -2.56
N LYS A 258 6.82 -15.10 -1.75
CA LYS A 258 7.72 -15.64 -0.72
C LYS A 258 6.96 -16.34 0.41
N GLY A 259 5.87 -15.76 0.86
CA GLY A 259 5.06 -16.29 1.96
C GLY A 259 4.10 -17.41 1.54
N GLY A 260 3.80 -17.52 0.25
CA GLY A 260 2.87 -18.53 -0.27
C GLY A 260 1.42 -18.35 0.18
N SER A 261 1.06 -17.21 0.77
CA SER A 261 -0.23 -16.94 1.38
C SER A 261 -0.60 -15.47 1.27
N ILE A 262 -1.88 -15.18 1.09
CA ILE A 262 -2.39 -13.79 1.11
C ILE A 262 -2.19 -13.12 2.49
N LEU A 263 -2.07 -13.89 3.55
CA LEU A 263 -1.78 -13.36 4.88
C LEU A 263 -0.42 -12.65 4.93
N SER A 264 0.53 -13.11 4.13
CA SER A 264 1.88 -12.52 4.10
C SER A 264 1.89 -11.06 3.68
N PRO A 265 1.34 -10.65 2.51
CA PRO A 265 1.28 -9.25 2.16
C PRO A 265 0.30 -8.46 3.05
N ILE A 266 -0.78 -9.05 3.58
CA ILE A 266 -1.67 -8.39 4.55
C ILE A 266 -0.88 -7.93 5.78
N LEU A 267 -0.04 -8.80 6.35
CA LEU A 267 0.76 -8.46 7.54
C LEU A 267 1.80 -7.37 7.24
N VAL A 268 2.47 -7.42 6.09
CA VAL A 268 3.44 -6.39 5.68
C VAL A 268 2.74 -5.05 5.47
N HIS A 269 1.59 -5.05 4.80
CA HIS A 269 0.79 -3.86 4.53
C HIS A 269 0.24 -3.26 5.84
N ALA A 270 -0.35 -4.07 6.70
CA ALA A 270 -0.83 -3.63 8.01
C ALA A 270 0.30 -3.03 8.88
N ALA A 271 1.49 -3.63 8.86
CA ALA A 271 2.65 -3.11 9.57
C ALA A 271 3.12 -1.75 8.99
N PHE A 272 3.11 -1.59 7.66
CA PHE A 272 3.40 -0.32 7.00
C PHE A 272 2.39 0.76 7.41
N ASN A 273 1.10 0.46 7.36
CA ASN A 273 0.05 1.40 7.76
C ASN A 273 0.15 1.73 9.26
N ALA A 274 0.40 0.73 10.13
CA ALA A 274 0.57 0.93 11.56
C ALA A 274 1.74 1.88 11.88
N LEU A 275 2.86 1.74 11.16
CA LEU A 275 4.01 2.61 11.35
C LEU A 275 3.69 4.05 10.91
N ASN A 276 3.01 4.25 9.77
CA ASN A 276 2.60 5.59 9.33
C ASN A 276 1.61 6.22 10.32
N VAL A 277 0.60 5.48 10.80
CA VAL A 277 -0.34 5.97 11.83
C VAL A 277 0.40 6.33 13.11
N ALA A 278 1.37 5.51 13.55
CA ALA A 278 2.18 5.81 14.72
C ALA A 278 3.02 7.08 14.53
N ILE A 279 3.67 7.26 13.37
CA ILE A 279 4.43 8.48 13.07
C ILE A 279 3.52 9.71 13.16
N VAL A 280 2.34 9.68 12.55
CA VAL A 280 1.38 10.80 12.61
C VAL A 280 0.91 11.06 14.04
N TRP A 281 0.64 9.98 14.81
CA TRP A 281 0.16 10.11 16.18
C TRP A 281 1.20 10.69 17.15
N PHE A 282 2.45 10.25 17.06
CA PHE A 282 3.52 10.75 17.93
C PHE A 282 4.15 12.06 17.47
N ALA A 283 3.86 12.53 16.25
CA ALA A 283 4.28 13.84 15.74
C ALA A 283 3.33 14.98 16.14
N LYS A 284 2.22 14.68 16.85
CA LYS A 284 1.34 15.69 17.48
C LYS A 284 2.08 16.37 18.62
#